data_5db078451af586304241c9f5432b9232
#
_entry.id   5db078451af586304241c9f5432b9232
#
_cell.length_a   1.000
_cell.length_b   1.000
_cell.length_c   1.000
_cell.angle_alpha   90.00
_cell.angle_beta   90.00
_cell.angle_gamma   90.00
#
_symmetry.space_group_name_H-M   'P 1'
#
loop_
_entity.id
_entity.type
_entity.pdbx_description
1 polymer ?
#
loop_
_entity_poly.entity_id
_entity_poly.type
_entity_poly.pdbx_seq_one_letter_code
_entity_poly.pdbx_strand_id
1 'polypeptide(L)'
;MAGYVKKGLSNTKTRKRVAYHEAGHAVCGWFLRGGDPLVKLTIIPRSKGALGYAQYLPKTAYIRTKSDLIDQVSIMLGGTTSEQIFLGNMSSGNSDDLQKVYSLTRRMVTQFGMGSRTYNVTLDE
;
A
#
# COMPACT_ATOMS: atom_id res chain seq x y z
N MET A 1 16.97 -10.15 -17.82
CA MET A 1 15.85 -9.89 -16.91
C MET A 1 14.80 -8.97 -17.50
N ALA A 2 15.20 -7.86 -18.06
CA ALA A 2 14.26 -6.92 -18.64
C ALA A 2 13.39 -7.56 -19.72
N GLY A 3 13.93 -8.44 -20.54
CA GLY A 3 13.20 -9.04 -21.64
C GLY A 3 12.03 -9.88 -21.20
N TYR A 4 12.19 -10.75 -20.22
CA TYR A 4 11.07 -11.57 -19.82
C TYR A 4 10.20 -10.93 -18.73
N VAL A 5 10.71 -9.95 -18.06
CA VAL A 5 9.85 -9.14 -17.19
C VAL A 5 8.73 -8.53 -18.02
N LYS A 6 9.02 -8.11 -19.23
CA LYS A 6 8.02 -7.54 -20.13
C LYS A 6 6.91 -8.51 -20.50
N LYS A 7 7.18 -9.81 -20.52
CA LYS A 7 6.16 -10.80 -20.83
C LYS A 7 4.99 -10.77 -19.86
N GLY A 8 5.25 -10.51 -18.58
CA GLY A 8 4.22 -10.44 -17.56
C GLY A 8 3.20 -9.34 -17.80
N LEU A 9 3.58 -8.30 -18.54
CA LEU A 9 2.71 -7.17 -18.85
C LEU A 9 2.33 -7.07 -20.31
N SER A 10 2.53 -8.14 -21.10
CA SER A 10 2.06 -8.17 -22.48
C SER A 10 0.55 -8.23 -22.55
N ASN A 11 -0.12 -8.79 -21.54
CA ASN A 11 -1.57 -8.84 -21.46
C ASN A 11 -2.13 -7.49 -21.05
N THR A 12 -2.94 -6.90 -21.93
CA THR A 12 -3.53 -5.59 -21.71
C THR A 12 -4.40 -5.52 -20.45
N LYS A 13 -5.13 -6.59 -20.14
CA LYS A 13 -5.97 -6.62 -18.93
C LYS A 13 -5.13 -6.57 -17.66
N THR A 14 -4.03 -7.30 -17.64
CA THR A 14 -3.11 -7.29 -16.50
C THR A 14 -2.48 -5.92 -16.33
N ARG A 15 -2.02 -5.31 -17.43
CA ARG A 15 -1.42 -3.96 -17.39
C ARG A 15 -2.41 -2.93 -16.88
N LYS A 16 -3.65 -2.99 -17.33
CA LYS A 16 -4.70 -2.08 -16.88
C LYS A 16 -4.95 -2.24 -15.38
N ARG A 17 -5.04 -3.48 -14.92
CA ARG A 17 -5.27 -3.75 -13.50
C ARG A 17 -4.13 -3.22 -12.63
N VAL A 18 -2.89 -3.46 -13.03
CA VAL A 18 -1.72 -2.95 -12.31
C VAL A 18 -1.72 -1.43 -12.28
N ALA A 19 -2.07 -0.80 -13.40
CA ALA A 19 -2.13 0.65 -13.49
C ALA A 19 -3.16 1.23 -12.52
N TYR A 20 -4.35 0.67 -12.46
CA TYR A 20 -5.37 1.13 -11.52
C TYR A 20 -4.97 0.90 -10.07
N HIS A 21 -4.35 -0.25 -9.79
CA HIS A 21 -3.87 -0.57 -8.45
C HIS A 21 -2.83 0.48 -7.98
N GLU A 22 -1.80 0.70 -8.78
CA GLU A 22 -0.75 1.65 -8.43
C GLU A 22 -1.25 3.09 -8.40
N ALA A 23 -2.15 3.45 -9.32
CA ALA A 23 -2.77 4.77 -9.31
C ALA A 23 -3.59 5.00 -8.03
N GLY A 24 -4.22 3.96 -7.52
CA GLY A 24 -4.95 4.05 -6.26
C GLY A 24 -4.06 4.43 -5.09
N HIS A 25 -2.89 3.80 -4.99
CA HIS A 25 -1.89 4.19 -3.99
C HIS A 25 -1.45 5.65 -4.17
N ALA A 26 -1.21 6.05 -5.42
CA ALA A 26 -0.74 7.41 -5.72
C ALA A 26 -1.77 8.47 -5.35
N VAL A 27 -3.03 8.25 -5.67
CA VAL A 27 -4.11 9.20 -5.37
C VAL A 27 -4.27 9.36 -3.86
N CYS A 28 -4.34 8.24 -3.14
CA CYS A 28 -4.43 8.29 -1.67
C CYS A 28 -3.22 8.98 -1.06
N GLY A 29 -2.03 8.66 -1.55
CA GLY A 29 -0.80 9.28 -1.06
C GLY A 29 -0.73 10.78 -1.33
N TRP A 30 -1.33 11.23 -2.41
CA TRP A 30 -1.36 12.65 -2.75
C TRP A 30 -2.25 13.45 -1.79
N PHE A 31 -3.39 12.91 -1.41
CA PHE A 31 -4.38 13.63 -0.62
C PHE A 31 -4.27 13.41 0.89
N LEU A 32 -3.58 12.37 1.34
CA LEU A 32 -3.47 12.05 2.76
C LEU A 32 -2.13 12.53 3.32
N ARG A 33 -2.19 13.46 4.27
CA ARG A 33 -0.99 14.14 4.79
C ARG A 33 -0.08 13.26 5.63
N GLY A 34 -0.61 12.22 6.26
CA GLY A 34 0.17 11.34 7.13
C GLY A 34 1.07 10.38 6.37
N GLY A 35 0.86 10.23 5.06
CA GLY A 35 1.69 9.35 4.23
C GLY A 35 3.02 9.97 3.84
N ASP A 36 3.94 9.13 3.42
CA ASP A 36 5.22 9.57 2.88
C ASP A 36 5.02 10.11 1.46
N PRO A 37 5.82 11.12 1.04
CA PRO A 37 5.72 11.65 -0.31
C PRO A 37 6.01 10.59 -1.38
N LEU A 38 5.19 10.57 -2.43
CA LEU A 38 5.39 9.68 -3.56
C LEU A 38 6.56 10.19 -4.39
N VAL A 39 7.54 9.32 -4.64
CA VAL A 39 8.70 9.63 -5.46
C VAL A 39 8.55 9.06 -6.86
N LYS A 40 8.07 7.83 -6.97
CA LYS A 40 8.03 7.12 -8.24
C LYS A 40 6.89 6.12 -8.27
N LEU A 41 6.27 6.02 -9.42
CA LEU A 41 5.20 5.06 -9.70
C LEU A 41 5.52 4.37 -11.02
N THR A 42 5.36 3.05 -11.06
CA THR A 42 5.58 2.30 -12.30
C THR A 42 4.69 1.06 -12.34
N ILE A 43 4.35 0.66 -13.57
CA ILE A 43 3.68 -0.62 -13.82
C ILE A 43 4.64 -1.64 -14.45
N ILE A 44 5.92 -1.27 -14.57
CA ILE A 44 6.93 -2.18 -15.13
C ILE A 44 7.28 -3.24 -14.09
N PRO A 45 7.16 -4.55 -14.40
CA PRO A 45 7.45 -5.61 -13.46
C PRO A 45 8.90 -5.58 -12.96
N ARG A 46 9.09 -6.04 -11.74
CA ARG A 46 10.39 -6.17 -11.12
C ARG A 46 10.78 -7.63 -10.96
N SER A 47 12.08 -7.88 -10.87
CA SER A 47 12.61 -9.24 -10.76
C SER A 47 12.15 -9.98 -9.51
N LYS A 48 11.63 -9.30 -8.52
CA LYS A 48 11.11 -9.90 -7.28
C LYS A 48 9.65 -10.29 -7.36
N GLY A 49 9.06 -10.31 -8.54
CA GLY A 49 7.70 -10.75 -8.75
C GLY A 49 6.64 -9.68 -8.63
N ALA A 50 6.98 -8.47 -8.26
CA ALA A 50 6.01 -7.38 -8.23
C ALA A 50 5.65 -6.96 -9.66
N LEU A 51 4.35 -6.77 -9.93
CA LEU A 51 3.87 -6.35 -11.25
C LEU A 51 3.94 -4.84 -11.46
N GLY A 52 4.17 -4.11 -10.39
CA GLY A 52 4.34 -2.68 -10.40
C GLY A 52 4.72 -2.25 -9.00
N TYR A 53 5.05 -0.99 -8.80
CA TYR A 53 5.35 -0.49 -7.47
C TYR A 53 5.26 1.03 -7.39
N ALA A 54 5.03 1.51 -6.16
CA ALA A 54 5.15 2.92 -5.82
C ALA A 54 6.31 3.07 -4.85
N GLN A 55 7.12 4.08 -5.07
CA GLN A 55 8.25 4.38 -4.19
C GLN A 55 7.99 5.68 -3.46
N TYR A 56 8.11 5.64 -2.15
CA TYR A 56 7.87 6.79 -1.28
C TYR A 56 9.16 7.22 -0.61
N LEU A 57 9.27 8.53 -0.37
CA LEU A 57 10.38 9.08 0.40
C LEU A 57 9.97 9.08 1.88
N PRO A 58 10.66 8.30 2.75
CA PRO A 58 10.31 8.29 4.17
C PRO A 58 10.46 9.67 4.78
N LYS A 59 9.49 10.09 5.57
CA LYS A 59 9.58 11.33 6.31
C LYS A 59 10.63 11.22 7.40
N THR A 60 11.30 12.33 7.68
CA THR A 60 12.33 12.39 8.72
C THR A 60 11.75 12.36 10.12
N ALA A 61 10.45 12.57 10.28
CA ALA A 61 9.81 12.53 11.58
C ALA A 61 9.82 11.11 12.15
N TYR A 62 10.33 10.95 13.35
CA TYR A 62 10.38 9.66 14.03
C TYR A 62 9.11 9.36 14.81
N ILE A 63 8.31 10.36 15.10
CA ILE A 63 7.08 10.22 15.87
C ILE A 63 5.91 10.36 14.91
N ARG A 64 5.02 9.38 14.94
CA ARG A 64 3.83 9.37 14.09
C ARG A 64 2.59 9.27 14.97
N THR A 65 1.61 10.11 14.70
CA THR A 65 0.34 10.08 15.42
C THR A 65 -0.53 8.93 14.91
N LYS A 66 -1.59 8.62 15.66
CA LYS A 66 -2.58 7.65 15.20
C LYS A 66 -3.17 8.07 13.85
N SER A 67 -3.43 9.36 13.67
CA SER A 67 -3.94 9.90 12.41
C SER A 67 -2.98 9.65 11.26
N ASP A 68 -1.67 9.86 11.48
CA ASP A 68 -0.65 9.58 10.46
C ASP A 68 -0.65 8.11 10.05
N LEU A 69 -0.76 7.22 11.04
CA LEU A 69 -0.73 5.79 10.77
C LEU A 69 -1.99 5.32 10.06
N ILE A 70 -3.14 5.90 10.38
CA ILE A 70 -4.39 5.63 9.67
C ILE A 70 -4.27 6.07 8.21
N ASP A 71 -3.65 7.21 7.95
CA ASP A 71 -3.41 7.66 6.58
C ASP A 71 -2.51 6.67 5.84
N GLN A 72 -1.48 6.15 6.48
CA GLN A 72 -0.62 5.14 5.87
C GLN A 72 -1.38 3.86 5.53
N VAL A 73 -2.23 3.39 6.44
CA VAL A 73 -3.08 2.22 6.18
C VAL A 73 -4.00 2.48 4.99
N SER A 74 -4.59 3.67 4.92
CA SER A 74 -5.47 4.05 3.83
C SER A 74 -4.73 4.05 2.49
N ILE A 75 -3.50 4.54 2.46
CA ILE A 75 -2.68 4.51 1.24
C ILE A 75 -2.37 3.07 0.83
N MET A 76 -2.04 2.22 1.77
CA MET A 76 -1.79 0.80 1.50
C MET A 76 -3.01 0.10 0.91
N LEU A 77 -4.22 0.49 1.34
CA LEU A 77 -5.46 -0.09 0.83
C LEU A 77 -5.94 0.56 -0.46
N GLY A 78 -5.31 1.65 -0.88
CA GLY A 78 -5.74 2.42 -2.05
C GLY A 78 -5.70 1.63 -3.34
N GLY A 79 -4.70 0.75 -3.50
CA GLY A 79 -4.58 -0.07 -4.69
C GLY A 79 -5.74 -1.05 -4.84
N THR A 80 -6.02 -1.81 -3.79
CA THR A 80 -7.13 -2.76 -3.76
C THR A 80 -8.47 -2.07 -3.94
N THR A 81 -8.67 -0.95 -3.26
CA THR A 81 -9.91 -0.18 -3.36
C THR A 81 -10.11 0.34 -4.78
N SER A 82 -9.06 0.81 -5.42
CA SER A 82 -9.11 1.26 -6.81
C SER A 82 -9.52 0.13 -7.75
N GLU A 83 -8.95 -1.06 -7.58
CA GLU A 83 -9.35 -2.23 -8.38
C GLU A 83 -10.85 -2.51 -8.19
N GLN A 84 -11.32 -2.49 -6.95
CA GLN A 84 -12.72 -2.77 -6.65
C GLN A 84 -13.66 -1.75 -7.28
N ILE A 85 -13.32 -0.48 -7.19
CA ILE A 85 -14.18 0.60 -7.71
C ILE A 85 -14.23 0.59 -9.23
N PHE A 86 -13.07 0.48 -9.88
CA PHE A 86 -12.99 0.68 -11.33
C PHE A 86 -13.07 -0.60 -12.14
N LEU A 87 -12.71 -1.73 -11.55
CA LEU A 87 -12.70 -3.02 -12.26
C LEU A 87 -13.74 -3.99 -11.71
N GLY A 88 -14.40 -3.63 -10.61
CA GLY A 88 -15.48 -4.42 -10.03
C GLY A 88 -15.06 -5.59 -9.16
N ASN A 89 -13.76 -5.87 -9.03
CA ASN A 89 -13.26 -6.95 -8.20
C ASN A 89 -11.80 -6.69 -7.79
N MET A 90 -11.35 -7.45 -6.82
CA MET A 90 -9.98 -7.41 -6.34
C MET A 90 -9.19 -8.57 -6.93
N SER A 91 -7.87 -8.45 -6.92
CA SER A 91 -6.98 -9.52 -7.39
C SER A 91 -6.01 -9.93 -6.28
N SER A 92 -5.27 -11.02 -6.54
CA SER A 92 -4.23 -11.49 -5.63
C SER A 92 -3.02 -10.54 -5.55
N GLY A 93 -2.96 -9.54 -6.42
CA GLY A 93 -1.92 -8.52 -6.38
C GLY A 93 -1.92 -7.66 -5.13
N ASN A 94 -2.97 -7.78 -4.29
CA ASN A 94 -3.10 -7.04 -3.04
C ASN A 94 -2.46 -7.73 -1.84
N SER A 95 -1.88 -8.93 -1.99
CA SER A 95 -1.43 -9.72 -0.84
C SER A 95 -0.32 -9.03 -0.04
N ASP A 96 0.60 -8.38 -0.73
CA ASP A 96 1.70 -7.65 -0.09
C ASP A 96 1.18 -6.46 0.71
N ASP A 97 0.26 -5.71 0.13
CA ASP A 97 -0.35 -4.55 0.79
C ASP A 97 -1.14 -4.97 2.02
N LEU A 98 -1.92 -6.04 1.91
CA LEU A 98 -2.70 -6.54 3.05
C LEU A 98 -1.81 -7.02 4.18
N GLN A 99 -0.66 -7.61 3.87
CA GLN A 99 0.29 -8.02 4.88
C GLN A 99 0.87 -6.82 5.63
N LYS A 100 1.20 -5.76 4.91
CA LYS A 100 1.68 -4.52 5.50
C LYS A 100 0.61 -3.87 6.38
N VAL A 101 -0.63 -3.86 5.92
CA VAL A 101 -1.76 -3.35 6.72
C VAL A 101 -1.92 -4.15 8.00
N TYR A 102 -1.89 -5.48 7.90
CA TYR A 102 -2.00 -6.34 9.08
C TYR A 102 -0.90 -6.05 10.09
N SER A 103 0.36 -5.99 9.63
CA SER A 103 1.50 -5.74 10.50
C SER A 103 1.40 -4.38 11.20
N LEU A 104 1.04 -3.34 10.46
CA LEU A 104 0.96 -2.00 11.02
C LEU A 104 -0.21 -1.86 11.99
N THR A 105 -1.40 -2.33 11.62
CA THR A 105 -2.57 -2.23 12.49
C THR A 105 -2.40 -3.05 13.75
N ARG A 106 -1.76 -4.22 13.66
CA ARG A 106 -1.45 -5.02 14.84
C ARG A 106 -0.52 -4.27 15.79
N ARG A 107 0.51 -3.61 15.27
CA ARG A 107 1.42 -2.81 16.09
C ARG A 107 0.73 -1.61 16.73
N MET A 108 -0.20 -1.00 16.01
CA MET A 108 -0.98 0.12 16.56
C MET A 108 -1.74 -0.30 17.82
N VAL A 109 -2.31 -1.49 17.81
CA VAL A 109 -3.07 -2.00 18.96
C VAL A 109 -2.14 -2.56 20.04
N THR A 110 -1.16 -3.39 19.66
CA THR A 110 -0.36 -4.14 20.63
C THR A 110 0.81 -3.37 21.22
N GLN A 111 1.41 -2.46 20.44
CA GLN A 111 2.62 -1.74 20.87
C GLN A 111 2.40 -0.27 21.13
N PHE A 112 1.54 0.38 20.36
CA PHE A 112 1.39 1.82 20.43
C PHE A 112 0.19 2.29 21.26
N GLY A 113 -0.61 1.36 21.79
CA GLY A 113 -1.76 1.70 22.62
C GLY A 113 -2.83 2.50 21.91
N MET A 114 -3.02 2.26 20.62
CA MET A 114 -3.94 3.05 19.79
C MET A 114 -5.28 2.35 19.53
N GLY A 115 -5.54 1.21 20.15
CA GLY A 115 -6.81 0.52 20.01
C GLY A 115 -7.92 1.25 20.78
N SER A 116 -9.15 1.18 20.28
CA SER A 116 -10.29 1.84 20.94
C SER A 116 -10.64 1.23 22.29
N ARG A 117 -10.36 -0.06 22.49
CA ARG A 117 -10.63 -0.75 23.75
C ARG A 117 -9.39 -0.95 24.61
N THR A 118 -8.21 -0.95 23.99
CA THR A 118 -6.94 -1.25 24.64
C THR A 118 -5.96 -0.09 24.52
N TYR A 119 -6.49 1.13 24.48
CA TYR A 119 -5.63 2.31 24.37
C TYR A 119 -4.75 2.45 25.61
N ASN A 120 -3.57 3.03 25.40
CA ASN A 120 -2.57 3.25 26.46
C ASN A 120 -2.05 1.97 27.09
N VAL A 121 -2.17 0.82 26.42
CA VAL A 121 -1.70 -0.46 26.94
C VAL A 121 -0.88 -1.15 25.86
N THR A 122 0.25 -1.72 26.24
CA THR A 122 1.04 -2.58 25.38
C THR A 122 0.64 -4.03 25.64
N LEU A 123 0.35 -4.75 24.57
CA LEU A 123 -0.07 -6.15 24.67
C LEU A 123 1.05 -7.07 24.21
N ASP A 124 1.24 -8.17 24.94
CA ASP A 124 2.15 -9.22 24.52
C ASP A 124 1.53 -10.05 23.41
N GLU A 125 2.36 -10.53 22.52
CA GLU A 125 1.88 -11.36 21.41
C GLU A 125 1.92 -12.83 21.72
#